data_ba4e9409989253ddfcb09f982b44ecaf
#
_entry.id   ba4e9409989253ddfcb09f982b44ecaf
#
_cell.length_a   1.000
_cell.length_b   1.000
_cell.length_c   1.000
_cell.angle_alpha   90.00
_cell.angle_beta   90.00
_cell.angle_gamma   90.00
#
_symmetry.space_group_name_H-M   'P 1'
#
loop_
_entity.id
_entity.type
_entity.pdbx_description
1 polymer ?
#
loop_
_entity_poly.entity_id
_entity_poly.type
_entity_poly.pdbx_seq_one_letter_code
_entity_poly.pdbx_strand_id
1 'polypeptide(L)'
;MAVESVFYSVAGISCRGALIWDEAVKANRPLLLMAPNWRGVVKPAIETGQMLAEQGYAVFVADMFGEGNGPVGTEDPMEFIKPFMSDVATMRRRIAAGLDTLTREADRRRHAPRALRP
;
A
#
# COMPACT_ATOMS: atom_id res chain seq x y z
N MET A 1 -2.09 13.00 11.02
CA MET A 1 -1.64 12.01 10.01
C MET A 1 -2.33 10.67 10.26
N ALA A 2 -3.06 10.19 9.30
CA ALA A 2 -3.80 8.93 9.43
C ALA A 2 -3.08 7.80 8.71
N VAL A 3 -3.02 6.63 9.33
CA VAL A 3 -2.49 5.39 8.77
C VAL A 3 -3.50 4.29 9.07
N GLU A 4 -4.08 3.70 8.03
CA GLU A 4 -5.11 2.68 8.17
C GLU A 4 -4.71 1.41 7.44
N SER A 5 -4.83 0.27 8.11
CA SER A 5 -4.62 -1.02 7.44
C SER A 5 -5.83 -1.31 6.55
N VAL A 6 -5.57 -1.75 5.33
CA VAL A 6 -6.60 -2.18 4.39
C VAL A 6 -6.30 -3.60 3.96
N PHE A 7 -7.27 -4.49 4.18
CA PHE A 7 -7.14 -5.90 3.83
C PHE A 7 -7.77 -6.16 2.47
N TYR A 8 -7.09 -6.92 1.66
CA TYR A 8 -7.56 -7.31 0.33
C TYR A 8 -6.95 -8.65 -0.04
N SER A 9 -7.37 -9.23 -1.15
CA SER A 9 -6.81 -10.50 -1.58
C SER A 9 -6.46 -10.46 -3.06
N VAL A 10 -5.48 -11.25 -3.43
CA VAL A 10 -5.09 -11.45 -4.82
C VAL A 10 -4.72 -12.92 -5.02
N ALA A 11 -5.38 -13.57 -5.98
CA ALA A 11 -5.16 -14.99 -6.30
C ALA A 11 -5.21 -15.89 -5.04
N GLY A 12 -6.16 -15.62 -4.14
CA GLY A 12 -6.33 -16.40 -2.91
C GLY A 12 -5.37 -16.05 -1.78
N ILE A 13 -4.49 -15.08 -1.98
CA ILE A 13 -3.54 -14.65 -0.95
C ILE A 13 -4.09 -13.41 -0.26
N SER A 14 -4.16 -13.47 1.07
CA SER A 14 -4.58 -12.32 1.89
C SER A 14 -3.45 -11.31 2.00
N CYS A 15 -3.76 -10.05 1.71
CA CYS A 15 -2.80 -8.96 1.74
C CYS A 15 -3.24 -7.90 2.74
N ARG A 16 -2.27 -7.18 3.28
CA ARG A 16 -2.51 -6.06 4.20
C ARG A 16 -1.67 -4.89 3.75
N GLY A 17 -2.32 -3.90 3.13
CA GLY A 17 -1.68 -2.64 2.77
C GLY A 17 -1.94 -1.56 3.79
N ALA A 18 -1.34 -0.39 3.58
CA ALA A 18 -1.53 0.77 4.45
C ALA A 18 -1.98 1.96 3.63
N LEU A 19 -3.10 2.55 4.01
CA LEU A 19 -3.62 3.78 3.42
C LEU A 19 -3.23 4.94 4.33
N ILE A 20 -2.58 5.94 3.77
CA ILE A 20 -1.96 7.03 4.53
C ILE A 20 -2.39 8.37 3.94
N TRP A 21 -2.85 9.27 4.79
CA TRP A 21 -3.18 10.64 4.37
C TRP A 21 -2.98 11.61 5.53
N ASP A 22 -2.78 12.89 5.19
CA ASP A 22 -2.68 13.95 6.17
C ASP A 22 -4.03 14.66 6.29
N GLU A 23 -4.65 14.56 7.46
CA GLU A 23 -5.95 15.13 7.75
C GLU A 23 -5.95 16.66 7.68
N ALA A 24 -4.79 17.28 7.86
CA ALA A 24 -4.63 18.72 7.76
C ALA A 24 -4.72 19.25 6.31
N VAL A 25 -4.51 18.37 5.32
CA VAL A 25 -4.63 18.73 3.92
C VAL A 25 -6.11 18.77 3.53
N LYS A 26 -6.61 19.95 3.15
CA LYS A 26 -8.03 20.15 2.86
C LYS A 26 -8.37 20.12 1.37
N ALA A 27 -7.37 20.14 0.50
CA ALA A 27 -7.58 20.05 -0.95
C ALA A 27 -7.82 18.59 -1.38
N ASN A 28 -8.22 18.41 -2.64
CA ASN A 28 -8.29 17.08 -3.24
C ASN A 28 -6.93 16.42 -3.15
N ARG A 29 -6.92 15.15 -2.79
CA ARG A 29 -5.68 14.37 -2.67
C ARG A 29 -5.52 13.49 -3.89
N PRO A 30 -4.49 13.71 -4.72
CA PRO A 30 -4.15 12.73 -5.75
C PRO A 30 -3.80 11.39 -5.12
N LEU A 31 -4.21 10.31 -5.78
CA LEU A 31 -3.92 8.97 -5.29
C LEU A 31 -2.52 8.54 -5.73
N LEU A 32 -1.79 7.94 -4.82
CA LEU A 32 -0.43 7.48 -5.09
C LEU A 32 -0.28 6.04 -4.60
N LEU A 33 -0.02 5.13 -5.53
CA LEU A 33 0.29 3.75 -5.19
C LEU A 33 1.80 3.65 -4.95
N MET A 34 2.17 3.12 -3.80
CA MET A 34 3.56 2.90 -3.44
C MET A 34 3.82 1.41 -3.29
N ALA A 35 4.71 0.89 -4.13
CA ALA A 35 5.23 -0.45 -3.93
C ALA A 35 6.41 -0.34 -2.97
N PRO A 36 6.37 -0.98 -1.82
CA PRO A 36 7.47 -0.87 -0.86
C PRO A 36 8.71 -1.61 -1.37
N ASN A 37 9.83 -1.36 -0.73
CA ASN A 37 11.03 -2.12 -1.02
C ASN A 37 10.85 -3.58 -0.55
N TRP A 38 11.88 -4.37 -0.67
CA TRP A 38 11.88 -5.80 -0.36
C TRP A 38 11.55 -6.17 1.10
N ARG A 39 11.43 -5.19 1.99
CA ARG A 39 11.04 -5.46 3.37
C ARG A 39 9.53 -5.39 3.59
N GLY A 40 8.79 -4.95 2.57
CA GLY A 40 7.34 -4.92 2.62
C GLY A 40 6.74 -3.73 3.35
N VAL A 41 5.53 -3.92 3.86
CA VAL A 41 4.76 -2.87 4.54
C VAL A 41 5.22 -2.77 6.00
N VAL A 42 6.34 -2.14 6.20
CA VAL A 42 6.99 -1.99 7.51
C VAL A 42 7.22 -0.51 7.81
N LYS A 43 7.71 -0.22 8.99
CA LYS A 43 7.87 1.16 9.48
C LYS A 43 8.56 2.11 8.49
N PRO A 44 9.70 1.76 7.87
CA PRO A 44 10.33 2.67 6.91
C PRO A 44 9.44 2.98 5.70
N ALA A 45 8.68 2.02 5.21
CA ALA A 45 7.76 2.24 4.11
C ALA A 45 6.61 3.16 4.54
N ILE A 46 6.08 2.96 5.74
CA ILE A 46 5.03 3.82 6.31
C ILE A 46 5.55 5.26 6.46
N GLU A 47 6.77 5.43 6.96
CA GLU A 47 7.36 6.76 7.12
C GLU A 47 7.53 7.48 5.77
N THR A 48 7.96 6.77 4.73
CA THR A 48 8.04 7.33 3.38
C THR A 48 6.65 7.73 2.89
N GLY A 49 5.65 6.88 3.12
CA GLY A 49 4.27 7.19 2.78
C GLY A 49 3.74 8.42 3.50
N GLN A 50 4.11 8.59 4.77
CA GLN A 50 3.73 9.77 5.55
C GLN A 50 4.36 11.05 5.00
N MET A 51 5.62 10.99 4.57
CA MET A 51 6.28 12.13 3.94
C MET A 51 5.54 12.56 2.67
N LEU A 52 5.12 11.60 1.86
CA LEU A 52 4.35 11.87 0.64
C LEU A 52 2.96 12.41 0.97
N ALA A 53 2.34 11.87 2.00
CA ALA A 53 1.01 12.34 2.43
C ALA A 53 1.06 13.79 2.91
N GLU A 54 2.15 14.20 3.54
CA GLU A 54 2.35 15.61 3.93
C GLU A 54 2.35 16.54 2.72
N GLN A 55 2.74 16.04 1.55
CA GLN A 55 2.72 16.80 0.30
C GLN A 55 1.33 16.87 -0.33
N GLY A 56 0.34 16.20 0.25
CA GLY A 56 -1.05 16.26 -0.19
C GLY A 56 -1.57 15.00 -0.87
N TYR A 57 -0.80 13.94 -0.93
CA TYR A 57 -1.23 12.68 -1.55
C TYR A 57 -2.03 11.82 -0.57
N ALA A 58 -2.93 11.01 -1.11
CA ALA A 58 -3.43 9.83 -0.41
C ALA A 58 -2.60 8.65 -0.90
N VAL A 59 -1.82 8.06 -0.02
CA VAL A 59 -0.82 7.06 -0.35
C VAL A 59 -1.29 5.68 0.07
N PHE A 60 -1.22 4.71 -0.83
CA PHE A 60 -1.46 3.31 -0.48
C PHE A 60 -0.18 2.52 -0.66
N VAL A 61 0.32 1.99 0.45
CA VAL A 61 1.50 1.12 0.44
C VAL A 61 0.99 -0.30 0.19
N ALA A 62 1.27 -0.83 -0.99
CA ALA A 62 0.79 -2.15 -1.39
C ALA A 62 1.57 -3.26 -0.70
N ASP A 63 0.89 -4.37 -0.41
CA ASP A 63 1.52 -5.56 0.13
C ASP A 63 1.91 -6.48 -1.02
N MET A 64 3.20 -6.65 -1.25
CA MET A 64 3.71 -7.45 -2.36
C MET A 64 3.89 -8.94 -2.01
N PHE A 65 3.90 -9.27 -0.73
CA PHE A 65 4.20 -10.64 -0.28
C PHE A 65 2.97 -11.43 0.18
N GLY A 66 1.99 -10.74 0.71
CA GLY A 66 0.89 -11.34 1.45
C GLY A 66 1.16 -11.23 2.95
N GLU A 67 0.08 -11.16 3.72
CA GLU A 67 0.15 -10.97 5.16
C GLU A 67 0.92 -12.13 5.81
N GLY A 68 1.98 -11.78 6.54
CA GLY A 68 2.81 -12.75 7.23
C GLY A 68 3.82 -13.47 6.35
N ASN A 69 3.89 -13.16 5.06
CA ASN A 69 4.76 -13.88 4.11
C ASN A 69 6.04 -13.12 3.74
N GLY A 70 6.20 -11.90 4.21
CA GLY A 70 7.40 -11.11 3.92
C GLY A 70 8.53 -11.38 4.89
N PRO A 71 9.72 -10.81 4.60
CA PRO A 71 10.87 -10.99 5.49
C PRO A 71 10.66 -10.30 6.84
N VAL A 72 11.17 -10.94 7.90
CA VAL A 72 11.06 -10.44 9.28
C VAL A 72 12.46 -10.37 9.87
N GLY A 73 12.76 -9.24 10.52
CA GLY A 73 14.02 -9.08 11.24
C GLY A 73 15.24 -9.15 10.34
N THR A 74 16.13 -10.11 10.62
CA THR A 74 17.40 -10.24 9.91
C THR A 74 17.36 -11.23 8.76
N GLU A 75 16.19 -11.75 8.38
CA GLU A 75 16.08 -12.66 7.24
C GLU A 75 16.57 -11.99 5.96
N ASP A 76 17.18 -12.78 5.08
CA ASP A 76 17.66 -12.30 3.80
C ASP A 76 16.49 -11.96 2.89
N PRO A 77 16.30 -10.69 2.52
CA PRO A 77 15.17 -10.30 1.66
C PRO A 77 15.19 -10.98 0.29
N MET A 78 16.35 -11.40 -0.20
CA MET A 78 16.46 -12.03 -1.51
C MET A 78 15.64 -13.31 -1.63
N GLU A 79 15.50 -14.06 -0.54
CA GLU A 79 14.69 -15.28 -0.54
C GLU A 79 13.22 -14.99 -0.85
N PHE A 80 12.75 -13.78 -0.49
CA PHE A 80 11.38 -13.35 -0.73
C PHE A 80 11.19 -12.69 -2.08
N ILE A 81 12.26 -12.13 -2.66
CA ILE A 81 12.22 -11.41 -3.94
C ILE A 81 12.40 -12.33 -5.14
N LYS A 82 13.20 -13.39 -5.01
CA LYS A 82 13.50 -14.29 -6.11
C LYS A 82 12.27 -14.79 -6.87
N PRO A 83 11.17 -15.19 -6.21
CA PRO A 83 9.96 -15.61 -6.92
C PRO A 83 9.40 -14.53 -7.85
N PHE A 84 9.53 -13.26 -7.47
CA PHE A 84 9.04 -12.15 -8.30
C PHE A 84 9.98 -11.86 -9.47
N MET A 85 11.28 -12.07 -9.30
CA MET A 85 12.26 -11.86 -10.37
C MET A 85 12.05 -12.87 -11.49
N SER A 86 11.58 -14.05 -11.16
CA SER A 86 11.33 -15.11 -12.15
C SER A 86 9.88 -15.17 -12.61
N ASP A 87 8.98 -14.42 -11.97
CA ASP A 87 7.56 -14.42 -12.31
C ASP A 87 7.00 -12.99 -12.31
N VAL A 88 7.24 -12.29 -13.40
CA VAL A 88 6.79 -10.91 -13.59
C VAL A 88 5.27 -10.83 -13.60
N ALA A 89 4.58 -11.85 -14.07
CA ALA A 89 3.12 -11.87 -14.10
C ALA A 89 2.53 -11.83 -12.69
N THR A 90 3.11 -12.55 -11.74
CA THR A 90 2.69 -12.52 -10.34
C THR A 90 2.91 -11.12 -9.75
N MET A 91 4.07 -10.51 -10.01
CA MET A 91 4.35 -9.17 -9.53
C MET A 91 3.34 -8.16 -10.08
N ARG A 92 3.04 -8.24 -11.37
CA ARG A 92 2.03 -7.37 -12.00
C ARG A 92 0.65 -7.52 -11.37
N ARG A 93 0.23 -8.76 -11.11
CA ARG A 93 -1.06 -9.00 -10.47
C ARG A 93 -1.13 -8.37 -9.09
N ARG A 94 -0.04 -8.43 -8.33
CA ARG A 94 0.01 -7.86 -6.99
C ARG A 94 -0.03 -6.35 -7.01
N ILE A 95 0.68 -5.73 -7.94
CA ILE A 95 0.64 -4.27 -8.13
C ILE A 95 -0.77 -3.84 -8.57
N ALA A 96 -1.35 -4.54 -9.53
CA ALA A 96 -2.68 -4.23 -10.03
C ALA A 96 -3.74 -4.37 -8.93
N ALA A 97 -3.63 -5.39 -8.09
CA ALA A 97 -4.54 -5.56 -6.96
C ALA A 97 -4.43 -4.42 -5.95
N GLY A 98 -3.22 -3.93 -5.71
CA GLY A 98 -2.99 -2.76 -4.86
C GLY A 98 -3.64 -1.50 -5.44
N LEU A 99 -3.45 -1.27 -6.73
CA LEU A 99 -4.05 -0.12 -7.41
C LEU A 99 -5.58 -0.19 -7.38
N ASP A 100 -6.14 -1.35 -7.66
CA ASP A 100 -7.58 -1.56 -7.62
C ASP A 100 -8.15 -1.32 -6.22
N THR A 101 -7.45 -1.77 -5.20
CA THR A 101 -7.83 -1.57 -3.80
C THR A 101 -7.81 -0.09 -3.44
N LEU A 102 -6.77 0.63 -3.84
CA LEU A 102 -6.67 2.07 -3.61
C LEU A 102 -7.83 2.81 -4.28
N THR A 103 -8.13 2.48 -5.52
CA THR A 103 -9.22 3.11 -6.27
C THR A 103 -10.57 2.86 -5.61
N ARG A 104 -10.84 1.62 -5.20
CA ARG A 104 -12.09 1.28 -4.52
C ARG A 104 -12.21 1.97 -3.17
N GLU A 105 -11.14 2.07 -2.42
CA GLU A 105 -11.15 2.75 -1.13
C GLU A 105 -11.39 4.25 -1.30
N ALA A 106 -10.81 4.86 -2.32
CA ALA A 106 -11.04 6.26 -2.60
C ALA A 106 -12.50 6.51 -2.99
N ASP A 107 -13.09 5.67 -3.83
CA ASP A 107 -14.49 5.79 -4.23
C ASP A 107 -15.43 5.60 -3.06
N ARG A 108 -15.18 4.59 -2.25
CA ARG A 108 -15.98 4.32 -1.05
C ARG A 108 -15.98 5.51 -0.10
N ARG A 109 -14.83 6.14 0.06
CA ARG A 109 -14.66 7.26 0.99
C ARG A 109 -15.24 8.56 0.45
N ARG A 110 -15.41 8.70 -0.86
CA ARG A 110 -16.08 9.86 -1.46
C ARG A 110 -17.55 9.95 -1.07
N HIS A 111 -18.19 8.83 -0.78
CA HIS A 111 -19.60 8.77 -0.40
C HIS A 111 -19.81 8.90 1.09
N ALA A 112 -18.75 9.12 1.87
CA ALA A 112 -18.80 9.31 3.31
C ALA A 112 -18.03 10.60 3.66
N PRO A 113 -18.36 11.31 4.77
CA PRO A 113 -17.62 12.49 5.19
C PRO A 113 -16.26 12.08 5.79
N ARG A 114 -15.34 11.70 4.94
CA ARG A 114 -14.05 11.13 5.30
C ARG A 114 -12.89 12.01 4.88
N ALA A 115 -11.70 11.70 5.43
CA ALA A 115 -10.50 12.49 5.22
C ALA A 115 -10.02 12.54 3.76
N LEU A 116 -10.35 11.56 2.93
CA LEU A 116 -9.95 11.54 1.53
C LEU A 116 -10.77 12.49 0.66
N ARG A 117 -11.89 12.98 1.16
CA ARG A 117 -12.70 13.95 0.41
C ARG A 117 -12.02 15.32 0.41
N PRO A 118 -12.20 16.07 -0.69
CA PRO A 118 -11.68 17.43 -0.74
C PRO A 118 -12.29 18.33 0.30
#